data_84d4d1ebb27b46c6248136182135466e
#
_entry.id   84d4d1ebb27b46c6248136182135466e
#
_cell.length_a   1.000
_cell.length_b   1.000
_cell.length_c   1.000
_cell.angle_alpha   90.00
_cell.angle_beta   90.00
_cell.angle_gamma   90.00
#
_symmetry.space_group_name_H-M   'P 1'
#
loop_
_entity.id
_entity.type
_entity.pdbx_description
1 polymer ?
#
loop_
_entity_poly.entity_id
_entity_poly.type
_entity_poly.pdbx_seq_one_letter_code
_entity_poly.pdbx_strand_id
1 'polypeptide(L)'
;MTRHETPPTGGHVPCSVIIAAKDEADEIADCIASVAWAAEIIVVENDSTDDTVEIARRAGAMVFSHPFETIGCQRNAAIARARHGWILVVDADERGTPALGAEIARVVAAAGGDVAYRVRRRNIFLGHEIRHGGWERDRPVRLFRSRLRYDERPVHEHVMTDGPVRELTEPLIHFPYVSLAEYFAKLDRYSRWWAEQNFARGRRTSAWTIALRPPARFFTMFVMRAGFLDGAAGAVVAVLAAMSVAAKYARLWEMQWGLGTGDSGLGPSRRESAVEPAKAIGSSK
;
A
#
# COMPACT_ATOMS: atom_id res chain seq x y z
N MET A 1 -16.40 -29.93 8.54
CA MET A 1 -16.06 -29.70 9.95
C MET A 1 -14.64 -29.16 9.99
N THR A 2 -14.50 -27.85 9.86
CA THR A 2 -13.22 -27.15 9.97
C THR A 2 -12.97 -26.89 11.46
N ARG A 3 -11.89 -27.48 11.98
CA ARG A 3 -11.44 -27.19 13.35
C ARG A 3 -10.98 -25.73 13.40
N HIS A 4 -11.72 -24.90 14.14
CA HIS A 4 -11.21 -23.63 14.61
C HIS A 4 -10.09 -23.94 15.63
N GLU A 5 -8.84 -23.87 15.20
CA GLU A 5 -7.71 -23.86 16.12
C GLU A 5 -7.74 -22.56 16.90
N THR A 6 -7.95 -22.69 18.18
CA THR A 6 -7.87 -21.61 19.18
C THR A 6 -6.47 -21.02 19.14
N PRO A 7 -6.29 -19.68 19.19
CA PRO A 7 -4.96 -19.09 19.27
C PRO A 7 -4.23 -19.56 20.54
N PRO A 8 -2.88 -19.63 20.52
CA PRO A 8 -2.13 -20.07 21.66
C PRO A 8 -2.44 -19.20 22.86
N THR A 9 -2.89 -19.83 23.93
CA THR A 9 -3.15 -19.22 25.23
C THR A 9 -1.85 -18.65 25.80
N GLY A 10 -1.73 -17.31 25.90
CA GLY A 10 -0.87 -16.65 26.86
C GLY A 10 0.46 -16.07 26.36
N GLY A 11 0.47 -15.21 25.33
CA GLY A 11 1.63 -14.37 25.05
C GLY A 11 1.52 -13.67 23.70
N HIS A 12 1.87 -12.39 23.64
CA HIS A 12 1.97 -11.67 22.38
C HIS A 12 3.15 -12.22 21.55
N VAL A 13 2.99 -12.24 20.22
CA VAL A 13 4.09 -12.61 19.30
C VAL A 13 5.22 -11.60 19.42
N PRO A 14 6.49 -12.00 19.69
CA PRO A 14 7.60 -11.07 19.90
C PRO A 14 8.06 -10.43 18.57
N CYS A 15 7.19 -9.61 17.99
CA CYS A 15 7.45 -8.77 16.81
C CYS A 15 6.89 -7.36 17.03
N SER A 16 7.50 -6.38 16.37
CA SER A 16 6.99 -5.01 16.29
C SER A 16 6.26 -4.80 14.98
N VAL A 17 4.99 -4.42 15.05
CA VAL A 17 4.21 -4.02 13.89
C VAL A 17 4.44 -2.54 13.62
N ILE A 18 4.77 -2.20 12.38
CA ILE A 18 5.00 -0.82 11.93
C ILE A 18 3.86 -0.42 10.99
N ILE A 19 3.19 0.68 11.29
CA ILE A 19 2.12 1.26 10.48
C ILE A 19 2.52 2.70 10.15
N ALA A 20 2.64 3.04 8.86
CA ALA A 20 2.77 4.41 8.41
C ALA A 20 1.38 4.93 8.07
N ALA A 21 0.97 6.06 8.66
CA ALA A 21 -0.37 6.61 8.52
C ALA A 21 -0.35 8.11 8.25
N LYS A 22 -1.30 8.58 7.43
CA LYS A 22 -1.64 9.98 7.26
C LYS A 22 -3.11 10.08 6.85
N ASP A 23 -3.91 10.79 7.66
CA ASP A 23 -5.34 10.99 7.41
C ASP A 23 -6.06 9.64 7.19
N GLU A 24 -5.91 8.73 8.18
CA GLU A 24 -6.43 7.35 8.16
C GLU A 24 -7.38 7.09 9.34
N ALA A 25 -8.10 8.14 9.81
CA ALA A 25 -8.98 8.04 10.98
C ALA A 25 -10.04 6.94 10.86
N ASP A 26 -10.54 6.68 9.64
CA ASP A 26 -11.56 5.67 9.38
C ASP A 26 -11.01 4.23 9.42
N GLU A 27 -9.70 4.04 9.20
CA GLU A 27 -9.08 2.72 8.99
C GLU A 27 -8.15 2.28 10.13
N ILE A 28 -7.52 3.25 10.80
CA ILE A 28 -6.39 2.97 11.70
C ILE A 28 -6.79 2.13 12.92
N ALA A 29 -7.99 2.31 13.46
CA ALA A 29 -8.46 1.55 14.63
C ALA A 29 -8.56 0.05 14.32
N ASP A 30 -9.20 -0.28 13.20
CA ASP A 30 -9.39 -1.67 12.76
C ASP A 30 -8.07 -2.30 12.34
N CYS A 31 -7.16 -1.54 11.73
CA CYS A 31 -5.81 -1.98 11.42
C CYS A 31 -5.08 -2.42 12.70
N ILE A 32 -5.02 -1.56 13.70
CA ILE A 32 -4.36 -1.83 14.99
C ILE A 32 -5.01 -3.03 15.68
N ALA A 33 -6.35 -3.08 15.76
CA ALA A 33 -7.07 -4.19 16.39
C ALA A 33 -6.76 -5.54 15.71
N SER A 34 -6.62 -5.55 14.39
CA SER A 34 -6.34 -6.76 13.61
C SER A 34 -4.96 -7.38 13.90
N VAL A 35 -4.02 -6.60 14.42
CA VAL A 35 -2.65 -7.02 14.74
C VAL A 35 -2.35 -6.99 16.25
N ALA A 36 -3.39 -6.89 17.10
CA ALA A 36 -3.26 -6.83 18.56
C ALA A 36 -2.58 -8.07 19.18
N TRP A 37 -2.39 -9.13 18.41
CA TRP A 37 -1.59 -10.30 18.79
C TRP A 37 -0.08 -10.03 18.82
N ALA A 38 0.41 -8.94 18.23
CA ALA A 38 1.82 -8.54 18.27
C ALA A 38 2.19 -7.91 19.63
N ALA A 39 3.44 -8.07 20.04
CA ALA A 39 3.93 -7.53 21.32
C ALA A 39 4.13 -6.01 21.29
N GLU A 40 4.22 -5.41 20.13
CA GLU A 40 4.40 -3.97 19.95
C GLU A 40 3.76 -3.49 18.66
N ILE A 41 3.08 -2.35 18.71
CA ILE A 41 2.53 -1.66 17.55
C ILE A 41 3.02 -0.22 17.56
N ILE A 42 3.66 0.20 16.49
CA ILE A 42 4.22 1.53 16.31
C ILE A 42 3.57 2.18 15.08
N VAL A 43 2.93 3.32 15.29
CA VAL A 43 2.38 4.16 14.23
C VAL A 43 3.31 5.35 14.03
N VAL A 44 3.84 5.51 12.82
CA VAL A 44 4.52 6.72 12.38
C VAL A 44 3.58 7.52 11.50
N GLU A 45 3.30 8.76 11.93
CA GLU A 45 2.41 9.65 11.18
C GLU A 45 3.17 10.86 10.64
N ASN A 46 2.60 11.53 9.66
CA ASN A 46 3.14 12.76 9.08
C ASN A 46 2.04 13.78 8.83
N ASP A 47 1.93 14.74 9.74
CA ASP A 47 1.03 15.89 9.64
C ASP A 47 -0.42 15.51 9.31
N SER A 48 -0.96 14.49 10.00
CA SER A 48 -2.38 14.14 9.91
C SER A 48 -3.24 15.28 10.39
N THR A 49 -4.30 15.60 9.66
CA THR A 49 -5.23 16.70 9.94
C THR A 49 -6.55 16.23 10.53
N ASP A 50 -6.76 14.91 10.60
CA ASP A 50 -7.90 14.24 11.18
C ASP A 50 -7.55 13.58 12.53
N ASP A 51 -8.46 12.80 13.10
CA ASP A 51 -8.31 12.16 14.42
C ASP A 51 -7.40 10.91 14.40
N THR A 52 -6.63 10.66 13.34
CA THR A 52 -5.76 9.47 13.18
C THR A 52 -4.89 9.23 14.42
N VAL A 53 -4.23 10.27 14.90
CA VAL A 53 -3.28 10.19 16.04
C VAL A 53 -3.98 9.80 17.34
N GLU A 54 -5.10 10.45 17.65
CA GLU A 54 -5.89 10.19 18.86
C GLU A 54 -6.47 8.78 18.84
N ILE A 55 -6.99 8.35 17.70
CA ILE A 55 -7.56 7.01 17.52
C ILE A 55 -6.48 5.94 17.69
N ALA A 56 -5.32 6.11 17.06
CA ALA A 56 -4.21 5.17 17.16
C ALA A 56 -3.69 5.03 18.61
N ARG A 57 -3.55 6.15 19.34
CA ARG A 57 -3.16 6.13 20.76
C ARG A 57 -4.18 5.42 21.63
N ARG A 58 -5.46 5.71 21.44
CA ARG A 58 -6.57 5.03 22.16
C ARG A 58 -6.63 3.53 21.88
N ALA A 59 -6.25 3.12 20.67
CA ALA A 59 -6.13 1.71 20.29
C ALA A 59 -4.87 1.02 20.86
N GLY A 60 -4.01 1.73 21.62
CA GLY A 60 -2.85 1.18 22.33
C GLY A 60 -1.56 1.17 21.52
N ALA A 61 -1.49 1.82 20.38
CA ALA A 61 -0.26 1.97 19.61
C ALA A 61 0.66 3.04 20.20
N MET A 62 1.97 2.86 20.07
CA MET A 62 2.95 3.92 20.24
C MET A 62 2.93 4.80 18.99
N VAL A 63 2.57 6.08 19.15
CA VAL A 63 2.43 7.02 18.03
C VAL A 63 3.47 8.12 18.13
N PHE A 64 4.16 8.40 17.03
CA PHE A 64 5.05 9.55 16.92
C PHE A 64 4.98 10.17 15.52
N SER A 65 5.25 11.47 15.44
CA SER A 65 5.32 12.21 14.18
C SER A 65 6.74 12.16 13.61
N HIS A 66 6.84 12.05 12.29
CA HIS A 66 8.09 12.14 11.54
C HIS A 66 7.84 12.86 10.22
N PRO A 67 8.65 13.89 9.86
CA PRO A 67 8.51 14.60 8.59
C PRO A 67 8.52 13.63 7.41
N PHE A 68 7.64 13.89 6.43
CA PHE A 68 7.56 13.01 5.26
C PHE A 68 8.66 13.34 4.24
N GLU A 69 9.46 12.35 3.91
CA GLU A 69 10.38 12.37 2.78
C GLU A 69 9.99 11.31 1.75
N THR A 70 10.02 10.05 2.20
CA THR A 70 9.53 8.89 1.44
C THR A 70 8.85 7.93 2.41
N ILE A 71 8.01 7.03 1.90
CA ILE A 71 7.41 5.99 2.73
C ILE A 71 8.46 5.05 3.34
N GLY A 72 9.57 4.82 2.62
CA GLY A 72 10.72 4.07 3.13
C GLY A 72 11.36 4.75 4.35
N CYS A 73 11.56 6.09 4.30
CA CYS A 73 12.09 6.88 5.42
C CYS A 73 11.13 6.84 6.62
N GLN A 74 9.81 6.99 6.39
CA GLN A 74 8.79 6.87 7.44
C GLN A 74 8.88 5.52 8.16
N ARG A 75 8.87 4.42 7.38
CA ARG A 75 8.97 3.07 7.93
C ARG A 75 10.30 2.86 8.66
N ASN A 76 11.42 3.33 8.12
CA ASN A 76 12.74 3.22 8.74
C ASN A 76 12.81 3.97 10.07
N ALA A 77 12.17 5.14 10.19
CA ALA A 77 12.09 5.89 11.43
C ALA A 77 11.33 5.12 12.52
N ALA A 78 10.27 4.39 12.14
CA ALA A 78 9.54 3.52 13.06
C ALA A 78 10.33 2.25 13.42
N ILE A 79 10.99 1.61 12.44
CA ILE A 79 11.84 0.43 12.66
C ILE A 79 12.97 0.76 13.64
N ALA A 80 13.54 1.97 13.60
CA ALA A 80 14.58 2.39 14.54
C ALA A 80 14.10 2.48 16.01
N ARG A 81 12.78 2.56 16.24
CA ARG A 81 12.17 2.59 17.58
C ARG A 81 11.65 1.23 18.04
N ALA A 82 11.65 0.25 17.15
CA ALA A 82 11.16 -1.10 17.45
C ALA A 82 12.04 -1.81 18.49
N ARG A 83 11.40 -2.46 19.45
CA ARG A 83 12.08 -3.19 20.54
C ARG A 83 12.28 -4.68 20.25
N HIS A 84 11.59 -5.21 19.25
CA HIS A 84 11.67 -6.63 18.90
C HIS A 84 12.58 -6.90 17.70
N GLY A 85 13.14 -8.09 17.65
CA GLY A 85 14.06 -8.52 16.58
C GLY A 85 13.38 -8.81 15.24
N TRP A 86 12.03 -8.80 15.20
CA TRP A 86 11.23 -8.98 14.00
C TRP A 86 10.31 -7.80 13.79
N ILE A 87 10.19 -7.38 12.55
CA ILE A 87 9.32 -6.30 12.06
C ILE A 87 8.27 -6.89 11.13
N LEU A 88 7.01 -6.56 11.39
CA LEU A 88 5.93 -6.72 10.43
C LEU A 88 5.46 -5.32 10.00
N VAL A 89 5.52 -5.03 8.71
CA VAL A 89 4.96 -3.78 8.17
C VAL A 89 3.54 -4.04 7.67
N VAL A 90 2.61 -3.20 8.12
CA VAL A 90 1.20 -3.25 7.74
C VAL A 90 0.77 -1.84 7.34
N ASP A 91 0.05 -1.71 6.23
CA ASP A 91 -0.52 -0.43 5.81
C ASP A 91 -1.86 -0.20 6.54
N ALA A 92 -2.30 1.05 6.73
CA ALA A 92 -3.51 1.37 7.48
C ALA A 92 -4.78 0.71 6.88
N ASP A 93 -4.79 0.50 5.57
CA ASP A 93 -5.84 -0.21 4.82
C ASP A 93 -5.66 -1.74 4.75
N GLU A 94 -4.76 -2.30 5.57
CA GLU A 94 -4.54 -3.74 5.69
C GLU A 94 -5.00 -4.27 7.05
N ARG A 95 -5.35 -5.56 7.09
CA ARG A 95 -5.75 -6.28 8.32
C ARG A 95 -4.97 -7.58 8.43
N GLY A 96 -4.33 -7.79 9.57
CA GLY A 96 -3.73 -9.07 9.93
C GLY A 96 -4.79 -10.04 10.44
N THR A 97 -4.76 -11.30 9.96
CA THR A 97 -5.67 -12.33 10.49
C THR A 97 -5.08 -13.02 11.71
N PRO A 98 -5.89 -13.65 12.59
CA PRO A 98 -5.36 -14.51 13.66
C PRO A 98 -4.50 -15.66 13.13
N ALA A 99 -4.83 -16.20 11.96
CA ALA A 99 -4.04 -17.25 11.30
C ALA A 99 -2.66 -16.75 10.87
N LEU A 100 -2.57 -15.53 10.32
CA LEU A 100 -1.29 -14.87 10.02
C LEU A 100 -0.47 -14.66 11.30
N GLY A 101 -1.08 -14.21 12.39
CA GLY A 101 -0.43 -14.06 13.69
C GLY A 101 0.16 -15.38 14.20
N ALA A 102 -0.60 -16.48 14.08
CA ALA A 102 -0.13 -17.81 14.48
C ALA A 102 1.01 -18.33 13.58
N GLU A 103 0.97 -18.05 12.27
CA GLU A 103 2.07 -18.38 11.35
C GLU A 103 3.33 -17.58 11.69
N ILE A 104 3.20 -16.27 11.91
CA ILE A 104 4.32 -15.41 12.31
C ILE A 104 4.92 -15.88 13.64
N ALA A 105 4.10 -16.25 14.62
CA ALA A 105 4.60 -16.79 15.89
C ALA A 105 5.50 -18.01 15.69
N ARG A 106 5.10 -18.95 14.84
CA ARG A 106 5.89 -20.14 14.49
C ARG A 106 7.20 -19.75 13.78
N VAL A 107 7.14 -18.82 12.83
CA VAL A 107 8.31 -18.33 12.10
C VAL A 107 9.30 -17.65 13.05
N VAL A 108 8.82 -16.74 13.90
CA VAL A 108 9.65 -16.00 14.86
C VAL A 108 10.34 -16.93 15.84
N ALA A 109 9.65 -17.98 16.31
CA ALA A 109 10.21 -18.99 17.22
C ALA A 109 11.26 -19.89 16.56
N ALA A 110 11.07 -20.23 15.27
CA ALA A 110 11.92 -21.21 14.57
C ALA A 110 13.11 -20.59 13.83
N ALA A 111 13.07 -19.29 13.53
CA ALA A 111 13.99 -18.71 12.57
C ALA A 111 15.35 -18.34 13.17
N GLY A 112 16.37 -19.06 12.73
CA GLY A 112 17.76 -18.64 12.74
C GLY A 112 18.11 -17.89 11.44
N GLY A 113 18.97 -16.86 11.53
CA GLY A 113 19.52 -16.16 10.36
C GLY A 113 18.65 -15.03 9.79
N ASP A 114 19.05 -14.56 8.60
CA ASP A 114 18.47 -13.40 7.90
C ASP A 114 17.47 -13.84 6.85
N VAL A 115 16.25 -14.00 7.28
CA VAL A 115 15.15 -14.35 6.39
C VAL A 115 14.16 -13.19 6.37
N ALA A 116 13.74 -12.82 5.18
CA ALA A 116 12.61 -11.94 4.98
C ALA A 116 11.46 -12.74 4.36
N TYR A 117 10.24 -12.28 4.57
CA TYR A 117 9.05 -12.98 4.09
C TYR A 117 8.15 -12.04 3.31
N ARG A 118 7.73 -12.50 2.15
CA ARG A 118 6.62 -11.91 1.40
C ARG A 118 5.31 -12.34 2.03
N VAL A 119 4.35 -11.42 2.01
CA VAL A 119 2.98 -11.70 2.43
C VAL A 119 2.06 -11.40 1.28
N ARG A 120 1.22 -12.35 0.90
CA ARG A 120 0.22 -12.17 -0.14
C ARG A 120 -0.87 -11.23 0.36
N ARG A 121 -1.34 -10.32 -0.48
CA ARG A 121 -2.54 -9.52 -0.23
C ARG A 121 -3.78 -10.24 -0.74
N ARG A 122 -4.79 -10.32 0.10
CA ARG A 122 -6.15 -10.70 -0.26
C ARG A 122 -6.95 -9.41 -0.42
N ASN A 123 -7.15 -9.01 -1.65
CA ASN A 123 -7.70 -7.69 -1.98
C ASN A 123 -9.23 -7.71 -1.94
N ILE A 124 -9.83 -6.82 -1.16
CA ILE A 124 -11.28 -6.60 -1.07
C ILE A 124 -11.59 -5.25 -1.70
N PHE A 125 -12.19 -5.25 -2.86
CA PHE A 125 -12.60 -4.05 -3.57
C PHE A 125 -14.10 -3.86 -3.48
N LEU A 126 -14.57 -2.79 -2.85
CA LEU A 126 -15.99 -2.49 -2.61
C LEU A 126 -16.77 -3.71 -2.04
N GLY A 127 -16.19 -4.40 -1.07
CA GLY A 127 -16.76 -5.59 -0.43
C GLY A 127 -16.62 -6.89 -1.22
N HIS A 128 -16.01 -6.89 -2.41
CA HIS A 128 -15.79 -8.08 -3.24
C HIS A 128 -14.33 -8.48 -3.26
N GLU A 129 -14.05 -9.76 -3.02
CA GLU A 129 -12.69 -10.29 -3.14
C GLU A 129 -12.27 -10.38 -4.60
N ILE A 130 -11.14 -9.76 -4.95
CA ILE A 130 -10.54 -9.81 -6.28
C ILE A 130 -9.37 -10.79 -6.27
N ARG A 131 -9.54 -11.90 -6.97
CA ARG A 131 -8.57 -13.01 -7.01
C ARG A 131 -7.76 -13.07 -8.29
N HIS A 132 -8.20 -12.34 -9.32
CA HIS A 132 -7.62 -12.37 -10.67
C HIS A 132 -7.28 -10.96 -11.15
N GLY A 133 -7.08 -10.79 -12.45
CA GLY A 133 -6.79 -9.48 -13.03
C GLY A 133 -5.37 -8.97 -12.76
N GLY A 134 -4.52 -9.74 -12.07
CA GLY A 134 -3.15 -9.39 -11.73
C GLY A 134 -2.97 -8.93 -10.28
N TRP A 135 -4.05 -8.75 -9.52
CA TRP A 135 -3.99 -8.37 -8.10
C TRP A 135 -3.47 -9.50 -7.21
N GLU A 136 -3.59 -10.75 -7.64
CA GLU A 136 -3.05 -11.94 -6.97
C GLU A 136 -1.52 -11.96 -6.90
N ARG A 137 -0.86 -11.11 -7.68
CA ARG A 137 0.61 -11.02 -7.75
C ARG A 137 1.22 -10.06 -6.74
N ASP A 138 0.39 -9.32 -6.04
CA ASP A 138 0.84 -8.34 -5.05
C ASP A 138 1.29 -9.06 -3.77
N ARG A 139 2.61 -9.21 -3.63
CA ARG A 139 3.27 -9.96 -2.56
C ARG A 139 4.48 -9.20 -2.03
N PRO A 140 4.26 -8.07 -1.32
CA PRO A 140 5.35 -7.28 -0.77
C PRO A 140 6.11 -8.05 0.32
N VAL A 141 7.38 -7.71 0.53
CA VAL A 141 8.12 -8.15 1.72
C VAL A 141 7.59 -7.36 2.91
N ARG A 142 7.01 -8.07 3.88
CA ARG A 142 6.36 -7.45 5.04
C ARG A 142 6.94 -7.89 6.38
N LEU A 143 7.41 -9.14 6.51
CA LEU A 143 8.02 -9.64 7.74
C LEU A 143 9.53 -9.82 7.54
N PHE A 144 10.34 -9.21 8.41
CA PHE A 144 11.80 -9.25 8.29
C PHE A 144 12.51 -8.88 9.62
N ARG A 145 13.81 -9.10 9.67
CA ARG A 145 14.61 -8.75 10.86
C ARG A 145 14.75 -7.23 11.02
N SER A 146 14.66 -6.75 12.28
CA SER A 146 14.69 -5.33 12.65
C SER A 146 15.96 -4.57 12.24
N ARG A 147 17.03 -5.25 11.85
CA ARG A 147 18.24 -4.64 11.31
C ARG A 147 18.15 -4.28 9.81
N LEU A 148 17.20 -4.88 9.09
CA LEU A 148 16.97 -4.55 7.70
C LEU A 148 16.23 -3.21 7.59
N ARG A 149 16.40 -2.53 6.46
CA ARG A 149 15.82 -1.22 6.17
C ARG A 149 15.22 -1.22 4.78
N TYR A 150 14.26 -0.34 4.59
CA TYR A 150 13.81 0.04 3.26
C TYR A 150 14.85 0.91 2.58
N ASP A 151 14.95 0.81 1.25
CA ASP A 151 15.68 1.79 0.45
C ASP A 151 14.93 3.14 0.46
N GLU A 152 15.63 4.22 0.07
CA GLU A 152 15.10 5.59 0.08
C GLU A 152 14.44 5.99 -1.24
N ARG A 153 14.05 5.01 -2.07
CA ARG A 153 13.39 5.31 -3.35
C ARG A 153 12.10 6.06 -3.12
N PRO A 154 11.81 7.09 -3.92
CA PRO A 154 10.56 7.86 -3.79
C PRO A 154 9.30 7.01 -4.01
N VAL A 155 9.43 5.93 -4.80
CA VAL A 155 8.36 4.97 -5.10
C VAL A 155 8.94 3.57 -5.25
N HIS A 156 8.11 2.57 -4.92
CA HIS A 156 8.50 1.15 -4.97
C HIS A 156 9.71 0.85 -4.09
N GLU A 157 9.65 1.32 -2.86
CA GLU A 157 10.64 1.02 -1.84
C GLU A 157 10.71 -0.50 -1.59
N HIS A 158 11.93 -0.99 -1.41
CA HIS A 158 12.19 -2.40 -1.17
C HIS A 158 12.95 -2.57 0.14
N VAL A 159 12.66 -3.64 0.86
CA VAL A 159 13.50 -4.06 1.98
C VAL A 159 14.83 -4.54 1.43
N MET A 160 15.91 -3.88 1.84
CA MET A 160 17.26 -4.26 1.46
C MET A 160 17.67 -5.52 2.22
N THR A 161 17.83 -6.64 1.52
CA THR A 161 18.22 -7.93 2.09
C THR A 161 19.14 -8.69 1.13
N ASP A 162 20.22 -9.22 1.68
CA ASP A 162 21.12 -10.15 0.98
C ASP A 162 20.77 -11.61 1.29
N GLY A 163 19.82 -11.81 2.22
CA GLY A 163 19.36 -13.12 2.64
C GLY A 163 18.20 -13.67 1.80
N PRO A 164 17.80 -14.92 2.04
CA PRO A 164 16.70 -15.53 1.34
C PRO A 164 15.37 -14.84 1.68
N VAL A 165 14.54 -14.65 0.64
CA VAL A 165 13.18 -14.17 0.79
C VAL A 165 12.22 -15.35 0.59
N ARG A 166 11.47 -15.68 1.64
CA ARG A 166 10.45 -16.74 1.63
C ARG A 166 9.05 -16.13 1.49
N GLU A 167 8.03 -16.95 1.50
CA GLU A 167 6.63 -16.52 1.44
C GLU A 167 5.86 -17.10 2.61
N LEU A 168 5.02 -16.27 3.26
CA LEU A 168 4.03 -16.74 4.22
C LEU A 168 2.79 -17.25 3.48
N THR A 169 2.14 -18.23 4.07
CA THR A 169 0.93 -18.86 3.51
C THR A 169 -0.30 -17.99 3.74
N GLU A 170 -0.40 -17.43 4.95
CA GLU A 170 -1.53 -16.63 5.36
C GLU A 170 -1.43 -15.20 4.84
N PRO A 171 -2.52 -14.64 4.29
CA PRO A 171 -2.51 -13.32 3.68
C PRO A 171 -2.77 -12.20 4.70
N LEU A 172 -2.36 -10.99 4.32
CA LEU A 172 -2.97 -9.74 4.79
C LEU A 172 -4.26 -9.48 3.99
N ILE A 173 -5.33 -9.09 4.65
CA ILE A 173 -6.53 -8.58 3.99
C ILE A 173 -6.30 -7.11 3.67
N HIS A 174 -6.52 -6.70 2.43
CA HIS A 174 -6.24 -5.35 1.96
C HIS A 174 -7.50 -4.72 1.36
N PHE A 175 -7.86 -3.53 1.85
CA PHE A 175 -9.00 -2.73 1.45
C PHE A 175 -8.53 -1.49 0.68
N PRO A 176 -8.12 -1.60 -0.59
CA PRO A 176 -7.50 -0.50 -1.32
C PRO A 176 -8.44 0.68 -1.53
N TYR A 177 -9.75 0.41 -1.56
CA TYR A 177 -10.81 1.40 -1.73
C TYR A 177 -12.10 0.90 -1.07
N VAL A 178 -12.67 1.71 -0.19
CA VAL A 178 -13.96 1.44 0.45
C VAL A 178 -15.13 2.04 -0.34
N SER A 179 -14.86 3.00 -1.24
CA SER A 179 -15.87 3.63 -2.08
C SER A 179 -15.34 4.05 -3.46
N LEU A 180 -16.24 4.23 -4.41
CA LEU A 180 -15.88 4.81 -5.72
C LEU A 180 -15.46 6.29 -5.60
N ALA A 181 -16.03 7.03 -4.64
CA ALA A 181 -15.64 8.41 -4.39
C ALA A 181 -14.16 8.49 -3.99
N GLU A 182 -13.73 7.65 -3.07
CA GLU A 182 -12.33 7.52 -2.68
C GLU A 182 -11.44 7.09 -3.87
N TYR A 183 -11.89 6.10 -4.65
CA TYR A 183 -11.17 5.69 -5.85
C TYR A 183 -10.93 6.87 -6.80
N PHE A 184 -11.96 7.67 -7.09
CA PHE A 184 -11.83 8.80 -8.02
C PHE A 184 -10.97 9.92 -7.45
N ALA A 185 -11.04 10.19 -6.16
CA ALA A 185 -10.15 11.16 -5.49
C ALA A 185 -8.67 10.72 -5.59
N LYS A 186 -8.39 9.44 -5.29
CA LYS A 186 -7.05 8.87 -5.46
C LYS A 186 -6.61 8.85 -6.94
N LEU A 187 -7.52 8.53 -7.86
CA LEU A 187 -7.24 8.54 -9.30
C LEU A 187 -6.82 9.93 -9.79
N ASP A 188 -7.54 10.99 -9.37
CA ASP A 188 -7.20 12.37 -9.73
C ASP A 188 -5.78 12.71 -9.28
N ARG A 189 -5.50 12.54 -7.98
CA ARG A 189 -4.20 12.83 -7.38
C ARG A 189 -3.06 12.05 -8.04
N TYR A 190 -3.21 10.75 -8.21
CA TYR A 190 -2.16 9.88 -8.75
C TYR A 190 -1.92 10.06 -10.25
N SER A 191 -2.97 10.32 -11.02
CA SER A 191 -2.82 10.57 -12.44
C SER A 191 -2.12 11.90 -12.71
N ARG A 192 -2.38 12.93 -11.89
CA ARG A 192 -1.71 14.24 -11.94
C ARG A 192 -0.22 14.07 -11.62
N TRP A 193 0.08 13.51 -10.46
CA TRP A 193 1.46 13.27 -10.03
C TRP A 193 2.27 12.44 -11.05
N TRP A 194 1.66 11.36 -11.60
CA TRP A 194 2.30 10.55 -12.62
C TRP A 194 2.61 11.36 -13.89
N ALA A 195 1.68 12.20 -14.32
CA ALA A 195 1.85 13.04 -15.50
C ALA A 195 2.97 14.06 -15.31
N GLU A 196 2.99 14.75 -14.16
CA GLU A 196 4.03 15.72 -13.78
C GLU A 196 5.43 15.09 -13.79
N GLN A 197 5.59 13.96 -13.14
CA GLN A 197 6.88 13.25 -13.14
C GLN A 197 7.34 12.81 -14.53
N ASN A 198 6.42 12.31 -15.35
CA ASN A 198 6.78 11.87 -16.69
C ASN A 198 7.07 13.05 -17.61
N PHE A 199 6.34 14.16 -17.45
CA PHE A 199 6.58 15.40 -18.18
C PHE A 199 7.94 16.00 -17.82
N ALA A 200 8.28 16.05 -16.52
CA ALA A 200 9.61 16.51 -16.04
C ALA A 200 10.75 15.66 -16.57
N ARG A 201 10.53 14.35 -16.79
CA ARG A 201 11.48 13.43 -17.43
C ARG A 201 11.54 13.57 -18.96
N GLY A 202 10.89 14.55 -19.54
CA GLY A 202 10.83 14.77 -20.99
C GLY A 202 9.96 13.80 -21.76
N ARG A 203 9.18 12.94 -21.09
CA ARG A 203 8.27 12.02 -21.78
C ARG A 203 7.13 12.78 -22.44
N ARG A 204 6.73 12.30 -23.63
CA ARG A 204 5.62 12.81 -24.41
C ARG A 204 4.67 11.67 -24.75
N THR A 205 3.44 12.01 -25.07
CA THR A 205 2.41 11.05 -25.48
C THR A 205 1.73 11.49 -26.79
N SER A 206 1.07 10.57 -27.46
CA SER A 206 0.32 10.81 -28.68
C SER A 206 -1.13 10.40 -28.52
N ALA A 207 -2.00 10.90 -29.43
CA ALA A 207 -3.40 10.50 -29.47
C ALA A 207 -3.57 8.97 -29.57
N TRP A 208 -2.72 8.30 -30.32
CA TRP A 208 -2.71 6.84 -30.45
C TRP A 208 -2.41 6.15 -29.12
N THR A 209 -1.50 6.70 -28.32
CA THR A 209 -1.20 6.18 -26.98
C THR A 209 -2.43 6.26 -26.07
N ILE A 210 -3.13 7.39 -26.12
CA ILE A 210 -4.35 7.60 -25.34
C ILE A 210 -5.49 6.66 -25.82
N ALA A 211 -5.62 6.45 -27.13
CA ALA A 211 -6.67 5.62 -27.68
C ALA A 211 -6.44 4.11 -27.44
N LEU A 212 -5.19 3.64 -27.53
CA LEU A 212 -4.89 2.20 -27.55
C LEU A 212 -4.53 1.61 -26.19
N ARG A 213 -3.88 2.37 -25.31
CA ARG A 213 -3.43 1.84 -24.01
C ARG A 213 -4.56 1.50 -23.02
N PRO A 214 -5.63 2.31 -22.89
CA PRO A 214 -6.72 1.95 -21.99
C PRO A 214 -7.45 0.65 -22.39
N PRO A 215 -7.89 0.44 -23.65
CA PRO A 215 -8.50 -0.83 -24.02
C PRO A 215 -7.52 -2.01 -23.92
N ALA A 216 -6.25 -1.83 -24.22
CA ALA A 216 -5.23 -2.86 -24.01
C ALA A 216 -5.08 -3.22 -22.50
N ARG A 217 -5.16 -2.22 -21.61
CA ARG A 217 -5.15 -2.47 -20.16
C ARG A 217 -6.38 -3.26 -19.72
N PHE A 218 -7.57 -2.86 -20.18
CA PHE A 218 -8.81 -3.60 -19.93
C PHE A 218 -8.68 -5.06 -20.38
N PHE A 219 -8.32 -5.27 -21.65
CA PHE A 219 -8.17 -6.61 -22.21
C PHE A 219 -7.16 -7.46 -21.45
N THR A 220 -6.02 -6.88 -21.09
CA THR A 220 -4.99 -7.58 -20.31
C THR A 220 -5.51 -8.01 -18.94
N MET A 221 -6.21 -7.14 -18.22
CA MET A 221 -6.72 -7.48 -16.88
C MET A 221 -7.91 -8.42 -16.94
N PHE A 222 -8.89 -8.11 -17.79
CA PHE A 222 -10.15 -8.84 -17.83
C PHE A 222 -10.00 -10.19 -18.52
N VAL A 223 -9.31 -10.25 -19.67
CA VAL A 223 -9.19 -11.48 -20.47
C VAL A 223 -7.90 -12.21 -20.15
N MET A 224 -6.73 -11.60 -20.40
CA MET A 224 -5.45 -12.32 -20.31
C MET A 224 -5.07 -12.73 -18.87
N ARG A 225 -5.51 -11.95 -17.87
CA ARG A 225 -5.31 -12.26 -16.44
C ARG A 225 -6.57 -12.81 -15.78
N ALA A 226 -7.50 -13.32 -16.58
CA ALA A 226 -8.70 -14.00 -16.13
C ALA A 226 -9.59 -13.19 -15.15
N GLY A 227 -9.55 -11.85 -15.22
CA GLY A 227 -10.37 -10.99 -14.36
C GLY A 227 -11.88 -11.25 -14.50
N PHE A 228 -12.33 -11.83 -15.62
CA PHE A 228 -13.70 -12.26 -15.82
C PHE A 228 -14.17 -13.34 -14.83
N LEU A 229 -13.24 -14.09 -14.21
CA LEU A 229 -13.56 -15.07 -13.17
C LEU A 229 -14.01 -14.43 -11.86
N ASP A 230 -13.70 -13.15 -11.64
CA ASP A 230 -14.21 -12.36 -10.51
C ASP A 230 -15.57 -11.70 -10.82
N GLY A 231 -16.22 -12.11 -11.95
CA GLY A 231 -17.56 -11.67 -12.33
C GLY A 231 -17.65 -10.15 -12.58
N ALA A 232 -18.73 -9.54 -12.10
CA ALA A 232 -18.98 -8.11 -12.28
C ALA A 232 -17.91 -7.25 -11.58
N ALA A 233 -17.41 -7.67 -10.41
CA ALA A 233 -16.36 -6.96 -9.69
C ALA A 233 -15.06 -6.91 -10.50
N GLY A 234 -14.66 -8.03 -11.13
CA GLY A 234 -13.50 -8.08 -12.02
C GLY A 234 -13.66 -7.18 -13.25
N ALA A 235 -14.87 -7.10 -13.83
CA ALA A 235 -15.16 -6.19 -14.93
C ALA A 235 -15.03 -4.72 -14.51
N VAL A 236 -15.60 -4.34 -13.35
CA VAL A 236 -15.49 -2.98 -12.80
C VAL A 236 -14.03 -2.62 -12.55
N VAL A 237 -13.26 -3.48 -11.90
CA VAL A 237 -11.83 -3.25 -11.65
C VAL A 237 -11.04 -3.07 -12.95
N ALA A 238 -11.32 -3.88 -13.98
CA ALA A 238 -10.65 -3.76 -15.27
C ALA A 238 -11.00 -2.44 -16.00
N VAL A 239 -12.28 -2.01 -15.94
CA VAL A 239 -12.71 -0.70 -16.47
C VAL A 239 -12.02 0.44 -15.74
N LEU A 240 -12.04 0.44 -14.41
CA LEU A 240 -11.42 1.48 -13.59
C LEU A 240 -9.89 1.54 -13.83
N ALA A 241 -9.23 0.41 -13.99
CA ALA A 241 -7.82 0.38 -14.36
C ALA A 241 -7.54 0.96 -15.75
N ALA A 242 -8.43 0.71 -16.73
CA ALA A 242 -8.35 1.34 -18.04
C ALA A 242 -8.57 2.86 -17.96
N MET A 243 -9.55 3.32 -17.16
CA MET A 243 -9.77 4.76 -16.90
C MET A 243 -8.55 5.41 -16.25
N SER A 244 -7.88 4.72 -15.31
CA SER A 244 -6.63 5.23 -14.71
C SER A 244 -5.53 5.43 -15.75
N VAL A 245 -5.39 4.52 -16.69
CA VAL A 245 -4.45 4.66 -17.82
C VAL A 245 -4.84 5.82 -18.70
N ALA A 246 -6.12 5.96 -19.06
CA ALA A 246 -6.62 7.07 -19.85
C ALA A 246 -6.32 8.43 -19.19
N ALA A 247 -6.65 8.57 -17.90
CA ALA A 247 -6.42 9.80 -17.14
C ALA A 247 -4.94 10.20 -17.10
N LYS A 248 -4.03 9.24 -16.84
CA LYS A 248 -2.58 9.48 -16.83
C LYS A 248 -2.06 10.03 -18.14
N TYR A 249 -2.44 9.41 -19.26
CA TYR A 249 -1.96 9.84 -20.57
C TYR A 249 -2.67 11.08 -21.08
N ALA A 250 -3.96 11.28 -20.77
CA ALA A 250 -4.65 12.52 -21.11
C ALA A 250 -4.03 13.73 -20.41
N ARG A 251 -3.71 13.63 -19.11
CA ARG A 251 -3.01 14.69 -18.36
C ARG A 251 -1.60 14.96 -18.93
N LEU A 252 -0.85 13.91 -19.27
CA LEU A 252 0.46 14.10 -19.89
C LEU A 252 0.34 14.80 -21.25
N TRP A 253 -0.73 14.52 -22.02
CA TRP A 253 -1.02 15.18 -23.28
C TRP A 253 -1.41 16.66 -23.07
N GLU A 254 -2.27 16.94 -22.09
CA GLU A 254 -2.65 18.30 -21.70
C GLU A 254 -1.42 19.16 -21.38
N MET A 255 -0.50 18.64 -20.57
CA MET A 255 0.75 19.35 -20.20
C MET A 255 1.65 19.64 -21.42
N GLN A 256 1.64 18.82 -22.45
CA GLN A 256 2.42 19.05 -23.69
C GLN A 256 1.99 20.31 -24.45
N TRP A 257 0.71 20.68 -24.32
CA TRP A 257 0.11 21.79 -25.02
C TRP A 257 0.06 23.07 -24.17
N GLY A 258 0.61 23.04 -22.96
CA GLY A 258 0.59 24.18 -22.04
C GLY A 258 -0.82 24.51 -21.50
N LEU A 259 -1.80 23.64 -21.72
CA LEU A 259 -3.19 23.86 -21.30
C LEU A 259 -3.43 23.56 -19.83
N GLY A 260 -2.51 22.83 -19.18
CA GLY A 260 -2.60 22.43 -17.77
C GLY A 260 -1.89 23.37 -16.79
N THR A 261 -1.21 24.39 -17.29
CA THR A 261 -0.65 25.46 -16.46
C THR A 261 -1.60 26.65 -16.47
N GLY A 262 -2.85 26.43 -16.05
CA GLY A 262 -3.73 27.53 -15.70
C GLY A 262 -3.06 28.31 -14.58
N ASP A 263 -2.42 29.40 -14.95
CA ASP A 263 -2.03 30.48 -14.08
C ASP A 263 -3.33 31.09 -13.48
N SER A 264 -3.90 30.39 -12.52
CA SER A 264 -4.81 31.02 -11.58
C SER A 264 -3.90 31.87 -10.70
N GLY A 265 -3.74 33.14 -11.06
CA GLY A 265 -2.88 34.21 -10.52
C GLY A 265 -2.74 34.28 -8.99
N LEU A 266 -2.19 33.22 -8.41
CA LEU A 266 -1.68 33.14 -7.06
C LEU A 266 -0.18 32.85 -7.19
N GLY A 267 0.60 33.89 -7.00
CA GLY A 267 2.06 33.85 -7.01
C GLY A 267 2.63 32.74 -6.16
N PRO A 268 3.96 32.48 -6.24
CA PRO A 268 4.62 31.34 -5.62
C PRO A 268 4.64 31.49 -4.10
N SER A 269 3.55 31.17 -3.44
CA SER A 269 3.45 31.09 -2.00
C SER A 269 3.07 29.69 -1.58
N ARG A 270 4.03 29.05 -0.96
CA ARG A 270 3.99 27.72 -0.35
C ARG A 270 4.07 26.56 -1.34
N ARG A 271 5.30 26.08 -1.51
CA ARG A 271 5.52 24.67 -1.79
C ARG A 271 4.85 23.88 -0.67
N GLU A 272 3.68 23.38 -0.89
CA GLU A 272 3.13 22.31 -0.08
C GLU A 272 4.04 21.10 -0.25
N SER A 273 4.90 20.93 0.72
CA SER A 273 5.69 19.74 0.96
C SER A 273 4.75 18.67 1.49
N ALA A 274 4.10 17.92 0.63
CA ALA A 274 3.48 16.65 0.98
C ALA A 274 3.15 15.88 -0.31
N VAL A 275 4.17 15.30 -0.91
CA VAL A 275 3.94 14.26 -1.91
C VAL A 275 3.95 12.93 -1.17
N GLU A 276 2.80 12.46 -0.77
CA GLU A 276 2.62 11.08 -0.36
C GLU A 276 2.82 10.19 -1.60
N PRO A 277 3.81 9.28 -1.60
CA PRO A 277 4.02 8.40 -2.74
C PRO A 277 2.85 7.42 -2.86
N ALA A 278 2.29 7.41 -4.04
CA ALA A 278 1.23 6.54 -4.46
C ALA A 278 1.49 5.07 -4.10
N LYS A 279 0.58 4.45 -3.36
CA LYS A 279 0.42 3.00 -3.41
C LYS A 279 0.17 2.62 -4.88
N ALA A 280 1.14 1.96 -5.51
CA ALA A 280 1.05 1.62 -6.92
C ALA A 280 -0.05 0.58 -7.11
N ILE A 281 -1.11 0.97 -7.82
CA ILE A 281 -2.00 -0.01 -8.44
C ILE A 281 -1.12 -0.82 -9.39
N GLY A 282 -0.92 -2.11 -9.06
CA GLY A 282 0.02 -3.03 -9.67
C GLY A 282 0.31 -2.78 -11.15
N SER A 283 1.44 -2.21 -11.42
CA SER A 283 2.06 -2.25 -12.75
C SER A 283 3.23 -3.20 -12.65
N SER A 284 2.95 -4.51 -12.64
CA SER A 284 3.96 -5.46 -13.08
C SER A 284 4.05 -5.39 -14.60
N LYS A 285 5.25 -5.25 -15.06
CA LYS A 285 5.62 -5.53 -16.45
C LYS A 285 5.18 -6.93 -16.87
#